data_f4d6a342ef761ff97236082e4e56c59f
#
_entry.id   f4d6a342ef761ff97236082e4e56c59f
#
_cell.length_a   1.000
_cell.length_b   1.000
_cell.length_c   1.000
_cell.angle_alpha   90.00
_cell.angle_beta   90.00
_cell.angle_gamma   90.00
#
_symmetry.space_group_name_H-M   'P 1'
#
loop_
_entity.id
_entity.type
_entity.pdbx_description
1 polymer ?
#
loop_
_entity_poly.entity_id
_entity_poly.type
_entity_poly.pdbx_seq_one_letter_code
_entity_poly.pdbx_strand_id
1 'polypeptide(L)'
;RGVSASERSAGRTRRRLLFFAVAAVVLTAMHHADHVIRGNHSGWPFQAEVTPFTFSLLIYALILPGIYLTARGYKIAGYHLFVAIGGLALLGFVHFAPTEGHEAPIRDIYMVYGNPLAGLFALVVLAALILSVALLAVTAFGALRSRINPEYRKEMTDEGMESR
;
A
#
# COMPACT_ATOMS: atom_id res chain seq x y z
N ARG A 1 17.54 -23.49 23.06
CA ARG A 1 16.26 -22.90 23.50
C ARG A 1 15.40 -22.69 22.25
N GLY A 2 14.26 -23.41 22.13
CA GLY A 2 13.37 -23.29 20.96
C GLY A 2 12.62 -21.95 20.97
N VAL A 3 12.46 -21.34 19.80
CA VAL A 3 11.65 -20.11 19.62
C VAL A 3 10.18 -20.44 19.88
N SER A 4 9.52 -19.68 20.75
CA SER A 4 8.12 -19.89 21.12
C SER A 4 7.17 -19.69 19.91
N ALA A 5 5.97 -20.28 19.96
CA ALA A 5 4.94 -20.10 18.92
C ALA A 5 4.55 -18.62 18.77
N SER A 6 4.50 -17.87 19.87
CA SER A 6 4.22 -16.43 19.89
C SER A 6 5.29 -15.62 19.17
N GLU A 7 6.57 -15.93 19.37
CA GLU A 7 7.68 -15.24 18.68
C GLU A 7 7.68 -15.52 17.17
N ARG A 8 7.38 -16.77 16.79
CA ARG A 8 7.23 -17.13 15.35
C ARG A 8 6.07 -16.39 14.70
N SER A 9 4.94 -16.24 15.38
CA SER A 9 3.78 -15.50 14.88
C SER A 9 4.11 -14.00 14.73
N ALA A 10 4.72 -13.38 15.73
CA ALA A 10 5.15 -11.98 15.67
C ALA A 10 6.17 -11.74 14.53
N GLY A 11 7.10 -12.67 14.35
CA GLY A 11 8.07 -12.61 13.26
C GLY A 11 7.42 -12.69 11.87
N ARG A 12 6.42 -13.55 11.69
CA ARG A 12 5.65 -13.64 10.43
C ARG A 12 4.88 -12.36 10.13
N THR A 13 4.19 -11.81 11.10
CA THR A 13 3.45 -10.54 10.95
C THR A 13 4.38 -9.41 10.55
N ARG A 14 5.53 -9.26 11.23
CA ARG A 14 6.54 -8.26 10.89
C ARG A 14 7.03 -8.41 9.44
N ARG A 15 7.35 -9.63 9.00
CA ARG A 15 7.79 -9.90 7.62
C ARG A 15 6.72 -9.53 6.59
N ARG A 16 5.44 -9.83 6.86
CA ARG A 16 4.32 -9.46 5.98
C ARG A 16 4.15 -7.95 5.89
N LEU A 17 4.20 -7.22 7.03
CA LEU A 17 4.13 -5.76 7.04
C LEU A 17 5.27 -5.16 6.21
N LEU A 18 6.51 -5.63 6.40
CA LEU A 18 7.65 -5.17 5.60
C LEU A 18 7.49 -5.49 4.12
N PHE A 19 7.09 -6.70 3.79
CA PHE A 19 6.91 -7.11 2.40
C PHE A 19 5.88 -6.23 1.67
N PHE A 20 4.68 -6.05 2.25
CA PHE A 20 3.65 -5.24 1.61
C PHE A 20 3.98 -3.75 1.60
N ALA A 21 4.64 -3.23 2.65
CA ALA A 21 5.07 -1.84 2.66
C ALA A 21 6.17 -1.56 1.60
N VAL A 22 7.14 -2.45 1.46
CA VAL A 22 8.18 -2.33 0.41
C VAL A 22 7.58 -2.49 -0.97
N ALA A 23 6.70 -3.48 -1.18
CA ALA A 23 6.00 -3.66 -2.44
C ALA A 23 5.18 -2.41 -2.80
N ALA A 24 4.45 -1.82 -1.83
CA ALA A 24 3.73 -0.58 -2.03
C ALA A 24 4.66 0.57 -2.45
N VAL A 25 5.82 0.74 -1.82
CA VAL A 25 6.80 1.78 -2.22
C VAL A 25 7.30 1.59 -3.64
N VAL A 26 7.69 0.37 -4.01
CA VAL A 26 8.20 0.08 -5.36
C VAL A 26 7.12 0.33 -6.40
N LEU A 27 5.90 -0.16 -6.17
CA LEU A 27 4.78 0.04 -7.08
C LEU A 27 4.33 1.49 -7.15
N THR A 28 4.38 2.23 -6.02
CA THR A 28 4.15 3.68 -6.01
C THR A 28 5.18 4.40 -6.86
N ALA A 29 6.47 4.04 -6.76
CA ALA A 29 7.50 4.66 -7.58
C ALA A 29 7.28 4.38 -9.09
N MET A 30 6.90 3.15 -9.45
CA MET A 30 6.55 2.80 -10.83
C MET A 30 5.33 3.59 -11.31
N HIS A 31 4.30 3.72 -10.46
CA HIS A 31 3.08 4.49 -10.76
C HIS A 31 3.37 5.98 -10.90
N HIS A 32 4.21 6.57 -10.03
CA HIS A 32 4.63 7.97 -10.19
C HIS A 32 5.47 8.17 -11.45
N ALA A 33 6.33 7.21 -11.83
CA ALA A 33 7.03 7.27 -13.10
C ALA A 33 6.05 7.24 -14.29
N ASP A 34 5.00 6.43 -14.21
CA ASP A 34 3.90 6.43 -15.19
C ASP A 34 3.23 7.80 -15.32
N HIS A 35 2.95 8.50 -14.22
CA HIS A 35 2.43 9.87 -14.26
C HIS A 35 3.37 10.84 -14.99
N VAL A 36 4.68 10.75 -14.73
CA VAL A 36 5.68 11.58 -15.40
C VAL A 36 5.72 11.29 -16.90
N ILE A 37 5.64 10.02 -17.30
CA ILE A 37 5.65 9.61 -18.71
C ILE A 37 4.38 10.10 -19.44
N ARG A 38 3.22 10.01 -18.79
CA ARG A 38 1.96 10.50 -19.35
C ARG A 38 1.87 12.03 -19.38
N GLY A 39 2.72 12.74 -18.65
CA GLY A 39 2.78 14.19 -18.63
C GLY A 39 1.51 14.85 -18.10
N ASN A 40 0.91 15.73 -18.88
CA ASN A 40 -0.19 16.60 -18.45
C ASN A 40 -1.52 15.90 -18.12
N HIS A 41 -1.67 14.62 -18.41
CA HIS A 41 -2.92 13.91 -18.13
C HIS A 41 -3.25 13.78 -16.64
N SER A 42 -2.23 13.80 -15.79
CA SER A 42 -2.42 13.57 -14.35
C SER A 42 -1.80 14.65 -13.46
N GLY A 43 -1.57 15.81 -14.01
CA GLY A 43 -0.85 16.86 -13.31
C GLY A 43 0.67 16.68 -13.36
N TRP A 44 1.33 17.65 -13.94
CA TRP A 44 2.77 17.65 -14.10
C TRP A 44 3.46 17.94 -12.77
N PRO A 45 4.50 17.18 -12.37
CA PRO A 45 5.14 17.32 -11.05
C PRO A 45 5.87 18.65 -10.85
N PHE A 46 6.18 19.35 -11.91
CA PHE A 46 6.92 20.63 -11.88
C PHE A 46 6.03 21.86 -12.05
N GLN A 47 4.72 21.71 -11.91
CA GLN A 47 3.81 22.85 -11.89
C GLN A 47 3.94 23.60 -10.55
N ALA A 48 3.72 24.92 -10.58
CA ALA A 48 3.78 25.76 -9.40
C ALA A 48 2.67 25.43 -8.38
N GLU A 49 1.58 24.86 -8.86
CA GLU A 49 0.41 24.51 -8.05
C GLU A 49 0.53 23.08 -7.50
N VAL A 50 -0.04 22.86 -6.31
CA VAL A 50 -0.13 21.53 -5.73
C VAL A 50 -1.22 20.75 -6.46
N THR A 51 -0.80 19.75 -7.21
CA THR A 51 -1.68 18.81 -7.90
C THR A 51 -1.92 17.55 -7.06
N PRO A 52 -2.91 16.71 -7.38
CA PRO A 52 -3.04 15.39 -6.76
C PRO A 52 -1.76 14.55 -6.87
N PHE A 53 -1.04 14.67 -7.98
CA PHE A 53 0.25 14.00 -8.17
C PHE A 53 1.31 14.49 -7.16
N THR A 54 1.56 15.81 -7.09
CA THR A 54 2.57 16.34 -6.17
C THR A 54 2.22 16.10 -4.72
N PHE A 55 0.93 16.15 -4.37
CA PHE A 55 0.44 15.79 -3.05
C PHE A 55 0.73 14.32 -2.72
N SER A 56 0.53 13.42 -3.67
CA SER A 56 0.77 11.97 -3.47
C SER A 56 2.24 11.63 -3.18
N LEU A 57 3.19 12.48 -3.54
CA LEU A 57 4.62 12.28 -3.21
C LEU A 57 4.89 12.29 -1.71
N LEU A 58 4.01 12.87 -0.89
CA LEU A 58 4.09 12.81 0.57
C LEU A 58 4.05 11.37 1.11
N ILE A 59 3.54 10.42 0.33
CA ILE A 59 3.49 9.01 0.75
C ILE A 59 4.89 8.48 1.09
N TYR A 60 5.94 8.92 0.39
CA TYR A 60 7.30 8.47 0.70
C TYR A 60 7.76 8.95 2.07
N ALA A 61 7.44 10.18 2.46
CA ALA A 61 7.75 10.70 3.78
C ALA A 61 6.98 9.99 4.90
N LEU A 62 5.85 9.38 4.58
CA LEU A 62 5.05 8.60 5.52
C LEU A 62 5.45 7.13 5.56
N ILE A 63 5.59 6.46 4.41
CA ILE A 63 5.79 5.01 4.38
C ILE A 63 7.22 4.59 4.73
N LEU A 64 8.25 5.36 4.33
CA LEU A 64 9.64 5.00 4.57
C LEU A 64 10.01 4.94 6.07
N PRO A 65 9.61 5.91 6.92
CA PRO A 65 9.79 5.79 8.36
C PRO A 65 9.09 4.56 8.95
N GLY A 66 7.90 4.23 8.45
CA GLY A 66 7.18 3.02 8.83
C GLY A 66 7.95 1.74 8.55
N ILE A 67 8.53 1.63 7.35
CA ILE A 67 9.40 0.50 6.96
C ILE A 67 10.61 0.44 7.88
N TYR A 68 11.32 1.55 8.07
CA TYR A 68 12.50 1.63 8.91
C TYR A 68 12.20 1.18 10.35
N LEU A 69 11.19 1.75 10.98
CA LEU A 69 10.82 1.42 12.36
C LEU A 69 10.39 -0.05 12.49
N THR A 70 9.62 -0.57 11.52
CA THR A 70 9.25 -1.99 11.50
C THR A 70 10.47 -2.90 11.34
N ALA A 71 11.41 -2.53 10.49
CA ALA A 71 12.68 -3.25 10.32
C ALA A 71 13.51 -3.26 11.60
N ARG A 72 13.45 -2.19 12.39
CA ARG A 72 14.08 -2.08 13.72
C ARG A 72 13.31 -2.84 14.83
N GLY A 73 12.19 -3.47 14.50
CA GLY A 73 11.41 -4.27 15.44
C GLY A 73 10.34 -3.51 16.24
N TYR A 74 10.11 -2.22 15.93
CA TYR A 74 9.04 -1.45 16.57
C TYR A 74 7.67 -1.97 16.15
N LYS A 75 6.75 -2.01 17.12
CA LYS A 75 5.40 -2.55 16.93
C LYS A 75 4.43 -1.43 16.54
N ILE A 76 4.50 -0.95 15.32
CA ILE A 76 3.76 0.21 14.80
C ILE A 76 2.65 -0.15 13.80
N ALA A 77 1.95 -1.27 14.03
CA ALA A 77 0.87 -1.71 13.14
C ALA A 77 -0.20 -0.62 12.92
N GLY A 78 -0.56 0.17 13.97
CA GLY A 78 -1.50 1.30 13.84
C GLY A 78 -1.04 2.35 12.86
N TYR A 79 0.24 2.66 12.84
CA TYR A 79 0.83 3.57 11.87
C TYR A 79 0.68 3.05 10.44
N HIS A 80 1.02 1.79 10.20
CA HIS A 80 0.84 1.17 8.88
C HIS A 80 -0.62 1.15 8.45
N LEU A 81 -1.55 0.89 9.37
CA LEU A 81 -2.98 0.92 9.08
C LEU A 81 -3.42 2.32 8.66
N PHE A 82 -3.01 3.35 9.41
CA PHE A 82 -3.34 4.75 9.08
C PHE A 82 -2.81 5.14 7.70
N VAL A 83 -1.54 4.88 7.42
CA VAL A 83 -0.91 5.19 6.13
C VAL A 83 -1.58 4.42 4.98
N ALA A 84 -1.90 3.15 5.20
CA ALA A 84 -2.55 2.33 4.18
C ALA A 84 -3.98 2.78 3.88
N ILE A 85 -4.78 3.11 4.90
CA ILE A 85 -6.15 3.64 4.69
C ILE A 85 -6.09 4.99 3.96
N GLY A 86 -5.23 5.91 4.39
CA GLY A 86 -5.05 7.19 3.71
C GLY A 86 -4.60 7.02 2.25
N GLY A 87 -3.66 6.11 2.00
CA GLY A 87 -3.21 5.77 0.65
C GLY A 87 -4.32 5.19 -0.23
N LEU A 88 -5.14 4.25 0.30
CA LEU A 88 -6.28 3.70 -0.42
C LEU A 88 -7.34 4.75 -0.71
N ALA A 89 -7.63 5.64 0.24
CA ALA A 89 -8.58 6.72 0.05
C ALA A 89 -8.11 7.69 -1.05
N LEU A 90 -6.83 8.06 -1.05
CA LEU A 90 -6.25 8.91 -2.08
C LEU A 90 -6.27 8.23 -3.45
N LEU A 91 -5.81 6.98 -3.55
CA LEU A 91 -5.84 6.20 -4.79
C LEU A 91 -7.26 6.06 -5.32
N GLY A 92 -8.23 5.76 -4.44
CA GLY A 92 -9.64 5.66 -4.80
C GLY A 92 -10.21 6.97 -5.33
N PHE A 93 -9.92 8.07 -4.63
CA PHE A 93 -10.41 9.38 -5.02
C PHE A 93 -9.82 9.83 -6.37
N VAL A 94 -8.50 9.74 -6.54
CA VAL A 94 -7.82 10.25 -7.75
C VAL A 94 -8.17 9.44 -9.00
N HIS A 95 -8.30 8.10 -8.89
CA HIS A 95 -8.46 7.25 -10.06
C HIS A 95 -9.90 6.87 -10.38
N PHE A 96 -10.83 7.00 -9.43
CA PHE A 96 -12.20 6.50 -9.58
C PHE A 96 -13.28 7.58 -9.36
N ALA A 97 -12.94 8.72 -8.76
CA ALA A 97 -13.93 9.80 -8.62
C ALA A 97 -14.12 10.51 -9.96
N PRO A 98 -15.37 10.67 -10.44
CA PRO A 98 -15.66 11.34 -11.69
C PRO A 98 -15.63 12.86 -11.48
N THR A 99 -14.45 13.46 -11.36
CA THR A 99 -14.29 14.88 -11.07
C THR A 99 -13.39 15.54 -12.10
N GLU A 100 -13.82 16.69 -12.61
CA GLU A 100 -13.01 17.55 -13.47
C GLU A 100 -11.74 17.98 -12.72
N GLY A 101 -10.60 17.93 -13.39
CA GLY A 101 -9.30 18.35 -12.85
C GLY A 101 -8.55 17.29 -12.05
N HIS A 102 -9.07 16.08 -11.94
CA HIS A 102 -8.37 14.92 -11.38
C HIS A 102 -7.71 14.08 -12.48
N GLU A 103 -7.02 13.02 -12.04
CA GLU A 103 -6.42 12.12 -12.98
C GLU A 103 -7.44 11.57 -13.99
N ALA A 104 -6.94 11.28 -15.18
CA ALA A 104 -7.73 10.63 -16.20
C ALA A 104 -8.35 9.33 -15.70
N PRO A 105 -9.61 9.04 -16.03
CA PRO A 105 -10.24 7.76 -15.74
C PRO A 105 -9.37 6.59 -16.19
N ILE A 106 -9.54 5.42 -15.56
CA ILE A 106 -8.77 4.20 -15.89
C ILE A 106 -8.71 3.93 -17.40
N ARG A 107 -9.80 4.21 -18.11
CA ARG A 107 -9.85 4.10 -19.57
C ARG A 107 -8.80 4.99 -20.26
N ASP A 108 -8.64 6.21 -19.79
CA ASP A 108 -7.73 7.18 -20.41
C ASP A 108 -6.28 6.82 -20.12
N ILE A 109 -5.98 6.27 -18.94
CA ILE A 109 -4.67 5.71 -18.61
C ILE A 109 -4.28 4.68 -19.67
N TYR A 110 -5.20 3.78 -20.03
CA TYR A 110 -4.96 2.76 -21.05
C TYR A 110 -4.74 3.37 -22.44
N MET A 111 -5.55 4.37 -22.82
CA MET A 111 -5.56 4.94 -24.17
C MET A 111 -4.38 5.89 -24.44
N VAL A 112 -3.86 6.55 -23.44
CA VAL A 112 -2.81 7.60 -23.56
C VAL A 112 -1.54 7.10 -24.23
N TYR A 113 -1.18 5.86 -24.01
CA TYR A 113 0.07 5.32 -24.56
C TYR A 113 0.04 5.03 -26.07
N GLY A 114 -1.12 4.97 -26.69
CA GLY A 114 -1.23 4.51 -28.08
C GLY A 114 -0.68 3.10 -28.33
N ASN A 115 -0.28 2.41 -27.26
CA ASN A 115 0.26 1.05 -27.27
C ASN A 115 -0.47 0.21 -26.22
N PRO A 116 -1.19 -0.85 -26.63
CA PRO A 116 -1.98 -1.69 -25.73
C PRO A 116 -1.17 -2.34 -24.60
N LEU A 117 0.07 -2.74 -24.88
CA LEU A 117 0.92 -3.40 -23.88
C LEU A 117 1.38 -2.41 -22.81
N ALA A 118 1.76 -1.20 -23.19
CA ALA A 118 2.15 -0.15 -22.25
C ALA A 118 0.95 0.29 -21.39
N GLY A 119 -0.21 0.49 -22.00
CA GLY A 119 -1.45 0.80 -21.28
C GLY A 119 -1.84 -0.30 -20.30
N LEU A 120 -1.78 -1.56 -20.73
CA LEU A 120 -2.04 -2.71 -19.84
C LEU A 120 -1.05 -2.78 -18.69
N PHE A 121 0.24 -2.56 -18.96
CA PHE A 121 1.27 -2.54 -17.92
C PHE A 121 1.00 -1.47 -16.86
N ALA A 122 0.64 -0.24 -17.27
CA ALA A 122 0.29 0.83 -16.35
C ALA A 122 -0.91 0.45 -15.45
N LEU A 123 -1.96 -0.16 -16.03
CA LEU A 123 -3.11 -0.65 -15.26
C LEU A 123 -2.75 -1.78 -14.29
N VAL A 124 -1.88 -2.71 -14.70
CA VAL A 124 -1.39 -3.80 -13.83
C VAL A 124 -0.60 -3.24 -12.66
N VAL A 125 0.26 -2.25 -12.89
CA VAL A 125 1.00 -1.58 -11.82
C VAL A 125 0.05 -0.90 -10.83
N LEU A 126 -0.95 -0.17 -11.31
CA LEU A 126 -1.95 0.47 -10.45
C LEU A 126 -2.75 -0.57 -9.64
N ALA A 127 -3.24 -1.63 -10.29
CA ALA A 127 -3.98 -2.70 -9.60
C ALA A 127 -3.11 -3.41 -8.55
N ALA A 128 -1.86 -3.71 -8.86
CA ALA A 128 -0.91 -4.31 -7.93
C ALA A 128 -0.59 -3.38 -6.75
N LEU A 129 -0.49 -2.07 -6.99
CA LEU A 129 -0.32 -1.06 -5.94
C LEU A 129 -1.52 -1.07 -4.99
N ILE A 130 -2.74 -0.95 -5.51
CA ILE A 130 -3.97 -0.97 -4.70
C ILE A 130 -4.03 -2.27 -3.87
N LEU A 131 -3.76 -3.42 -4.48
CA LEU A 131 -3.74 -4.70 -3.79
C LEU A 131 -2.69 -4.75 -2.68
N SER A 132 -1.47 -4.26 -2.95
CA SER A 132 -0.39 -4.26 -1.95
C SER A 132 -0.73 -3.38 -0.75
N VAL A 133 -1.31 -2.21 -0.97
CA VAL A 133 -1.75 -1.30 0.10
C VAL A 133 -2.92 -1.89 0.88
N ALA A 134 -3.88 -2.55 0.20
CA ALA A 134 -4.98 -3.24 0.86
C ALA A 134 -4.49 -4.40 1.76
N LEU A 135 -3.54 -5.21 1.26
CA LEU A 135 -2.93 -6.29 2.04
C LEU A 135 -2.09 -5.75 3.23
N LEU A 136 -1.45 -4.59 3.07
CA LEU A 136 -0.80 -3.89 4.18
C LEU A 136 -1.82 -3.50 5.25
N ALA A 137 -2.96 -2.91 4.85
CA ALA A 137 -4.03 -2.51 5.77
C ALA A 137 -4.60 -3.72 6.52
N VAL A 138 -4.94 -4.81 5.82
CA VAL A 138 -5.46 -6.05 6.42
C VAL A 138 -4.46 -6.67 7.41
N THR A 139 -3.18 -6.73 7.02
CA THR A 139 -2.13 -7.27 7.88
C THR A 139 -1.94 -6.42 9.13
N ALA A 140 -1.95 -5.09 8.99
CA ALA A 140 -1.83 -4.15 10.09
C ALA A 140 -3.04 -4.22 11.03
N PHE A 141 -4.24 -4.28 10.49
CA PHE A 141 -5.48 -4.44 11.26
C PHE A 141 -5.49 -5.74 12.06
N GLY A 142 -5.14 -6.87 11.45
CA GLY A 142 -5.03 -8.16 12.14
C GLY A 142 -4.00 -8.13 13.26
N ALA A 143 -2.86 -7.45 13.06
CA ALA A 143 -1.84 -7.27 14.09
C ALA A 143 -2.32 -6.39 15.26
N LEU A 144 -3.16 -5.39 15.02
CA LEU A 144 -3.79 -4.59 16.07
C LEU A 144 -4.84 -5.39 16.83
N ARG A 145 -5.75 -6.06 16.13
CA ARG A 145 -6.81 -6.86 16.73
C ARG A 145 -6.25 -7.92 17.68
N SER A 146 -5.19 -8.62 17.26
CA SER A 146 -4.52 -9.64 18.10
C SER A 146 -3.83 -9.08 19.35
N ARG A 147 -3.60 -7.78 19.43
CA ARG A 147 -3.09 -7.10 20.64
C ARG A 147 -4.18 -6.68 21.60
N ILE A 148 -5.32 -6.25 21.07
CA ILE A 148 -6.45 -5.73 21.83
C ILE A 148 -7.22 -6.89 22.45
N ASN A 149 -7.36 -8.02 21.74
CA ASN A 149 -8.06 -9.21 22.22
C ASN A 149 -7.12 -10.42 22.32
N PRO A 150 -6.54 -10.72 23.51
CA PRO A 150 -5.66 -11.86 23.72
C PRO A 150 -6.36 -13.22 23.52
N GLU A 151 -7.67 -13.32 23.73
CA GLU A 151 -8.46 -14.55 23.51
C GLU A 151 -8.54 -14.92 22.02
N TYR A 152 -8.72 -13.94 21.14
CA TYR A 152 -8.64 -14.12 19.69
C TYR A 152 -7.31 -14.75 19.23
N ARG A 153 -6.23 -14.50 19.98
CA ARG A 153 -4.93 -15.12 19.70
C ARG A 153 -4.91 -16.61 20.04
N LYS A 154 -5.63 -17.04 21.07
CA LYS A 154 -5.73 -18.45 21.45
C LYS A 154 -6.50 -19.25 20.42
N GLU A 155 -7.66 -18.76 19.99
CA GLU A 155 -8.49 -19.40 18.97
C GLU A 155 -7.70 -19.67 17.67
N MET A 156 -6.96 -18.66 17.15
CA MET A 156 -6.14 -18.83 15.94
C MET A 156 -4.97 -19.80 16.10
N THR A 157 -4.49 -20.05 17.33
CA THR A 157 -3.44 -21.05 17.58
C THR A 157 -4.01 -22.44 17.72
N ASP A 158 -5.19 -22.59 18.27
CA ASP A 158 -5.85 -23.86 18.49
C ASP A 158 -6.41 -24.43 17.19
N GLU A 159 -7.06 -23.61 16.33
CA GLU A 159 -7.46 -24.00 14.96
C GLU A 159 -6.27 -24.42 14.08
N GLY A 160 -5.11 -23.81 14.24
CA GLY A 160 -3.88 -24.19 13.52
C GLY A 160 -3.22 -25.47 14.00
N MET A 161 -3.60 -26.00 15.18
CA MET A 161 -3.14 -27.29 15.70
C MET A 161 -4.06 -28.44 15.35
N GLU A 162 -5.37 -28.19 15.20
CA GLU A 162 -6.34 -29.24 14.78
C GLU A 162 -6.25 -29.60 13.29
N SER A 163 -5.63 -28.73 12.47
CA SER A 163 -5.53 -28.92 11.01
C SER A 163 -4.26 -29.65 10.56
N ARG A 164 -3.48 -30.25 11.46
CA ARG A 164 -2.27 -31.03 11.19
C ARG A 164 -2.38 -32.44 11.70
#